data_bcc67ed62915d695d2969d38daf2da47
#
_entry.id   bcc67ed62915d695d2969d38daf2da47
#
_cell.length_a   1.000
_cell.length_b   1.000
_cell.length_c   1.000
_cell.angle_alpha   90.00
_cell.angle_beta   90.00
_cell.angle_gamma   90.00
#
_symmetry.space_group_name_H-M   'P 1'
#
loop_
_entity.id
_entity.type
_entity.pdbx_description
1 polymer ?
#
loop_
_entity_poly.entity_id
_entity_poly.type
_entity_poly.pdbx_seq_one_letter_code
_entity_poly.pdbx_strand_id
1 'polypeptide(L)'
;IPGKGKEIRKDTFTPFAWVGDLRDINFYGGSKAAQKEAMTKHGIMIDKLETHGNPRLEKGMTFMVKSLKGYRELVQFFREGGCDPWGERTKEKIIILSPVEQYLVSKEKRLFKGFEDYNQVTRLVFDLETTALEPKDGRIFMIGIKTNKGYHKVIECIDESQERGAIIEFFGIINELKPSIIGGYNSANFDWHWIFERCKILGIDPKKICRSLHPDHSFTRKEGMLKLANEVELYTQTSIWGYNVIDIIHAVRRAQAINSSIKSAGLKYITQYINAEAPDRVYIDHLDIGPFYAKKEEFWLNTQNGNYRKVGQDPKIDEICEQRTDVYLKVTGDNLVERYLDDDLD
;
A
#
# COMPACT_ATOMS: atom_id res chain seq x y z
N ILE A 1 -15.67 11.72 -5.55
CA ILE A 1 -16.35 12.46 -6.64
C ILE A 1 -15.31 13.41 -7.22
N PRO A 2 -15.05 13.40 -8.53
CA PRO A 2 -14.12 14.32 -9.16
C PRO A 2 -14.41 15.77 -8.73
N GLY A 3 -13.39 16.49 -8.26
CA GLY A 3 -13.50 17.90 -7.85
C GLY A 3 -14.10 18.18 -6.47
N LYS A 4 -14.61 17.17 -5.73
CA LYS A 4 -15.24 17.37 -4.41
C LYS A 4 -14.42 16.90 -3.22
N GLY A 5 -13.20 16.42 -3.44
CA GLY A 5 -12.37 15.86 -2.37
C GLY A 5 -12.93 14.55 -1.82
N LYS A 6 -12.32 14.07 -0.74
CA LYS A 6 -12.64 12.81 -0.07
C LYS A 6 -13.64 13.05 1.06
N GLU A 7 -14.75 12.33 1.04
CA GLU A 7 -15.78 12.40 2.07
C GLU A 7 -15.95 11.04 2.72
N ILE A 8 -16.02 11.01 4.05
CA ILE A 8 -16.32 9.81 4.82
C ILE A 8 -17.82 9.80 5.09
N ARG A 9 -18.48 8.76 4.60
CA ARG A 9 -19.91 8.51 4.84
C ARG A 9 -20.09 7.21 5.61
N LYS A 10 -20.87 7.27 6.68
CA LYS A 10 -21.33 6.07 7.39
C LYS A 10 -22.62 5.59 6.73
N ASP A 11 -22.66 4.32 6.39
CA ASP A 11 -23.84 3.67 5.82
C ASP A 11 -23.94 2.25 6.38
N THR A 12 -25.12 1.67 6.30
CA THR A 12 -25.39 0.33 6.80
C THR A 12 -25.96 -0.54 5.69
N PHE A 13 -25.72 -1.83 5.77
CA PHE A 13 -26.36 -2.83 4.93
C PHE A 13 -26.63 -4.10 5.74
N THR A 14 -27.59 -4.90 5.29
CA THR A 14 -27.85 -6.20 5.89
C THR A 14 -27.01 -7.25 5.18
N PRO A 15 -26.08 -7.92 5.87
CA PRO A 15 -25.25 -8.97 5.28
C PRO A 15 -26.08 -10.13 4.76
N PHE A 16 -25.64 -10.70 3.64
CA PHE A 16 -26.37 -11.76 2.94
C PHE A 16 -25.43 -12.80 2.30
N ALA A 17 -26.00 -13.95 1.98
CA ALA A 17 -25.40 -14.98 1.14
C ALA A 17 -26.45 -15.51 0.17
N TRP A 18 -26.02 -15.95 -1.00
CA TRP A 18 -26.86 -16.68 -1.92
C TRP A 18 -26.73 -18.17 -1.67
N VAL A 19 -27.84 -18.87 -1.68
CA VAL A 19 -27.92 -20.32 -1.43
C VAL A 19 -28.72 -20.99 -2.51
N GLY A 20 -28.20 -22.08 -3.05
CA GLY A 20 -28.88 -22.86 -4.08
C GLY A 20 -30.05 -23.65 -3.50
N ASP A 21 -29.83 -24.42 -2.47
CA ASP A 21 -30.84 -25.24 -1.79
C ASP A 21 -30.68 -25.13 -0.27
N LEU A 22 -31.75 -24.83 0.44
CA LEU A 22 -31.73 -24.74 1.91
C LEU A 22 -31.44 -26.07 2.60
N ARG A 23 -31.62 -27.20 1.90
CA ARG A 23 -31.24 -28.53 2.42
C ARG A 23 -29.74 -28.72 2.54
N ASP A 24 -28.97 -27.94 1.84
CA ASP A 24 -27.49 -27.92 1.96
C ASP A 24 -27.00 -27.34 3.32
N ILE A 25 -27.88 -26.63 4.03
CA ILE A 25 -27.64 -26.15 5.39
C ILE A 25 -28.23 -27.15 6.37
N ASN A 26 -27.43 -28.15 6.74
CA ASN A 26 -27.92 -29.32 7.47
C ASN A 26 -27.69 -29.19 8.99
N PHE A 27 -28.65 -28.62 9.70
CA PHE A 27 -28.62 -28.53 11.15
C PHE A 27 -28.89 -29.89 11.80
N TYR A 28 -27.94 -30.48 12.51
CA TYR A 28 -28.08 -31.70 13.31
C TYR A 28 -28.90 -32.80 12.59
N GLY A 29 -28.49 -33.19 11.40
CA GLY A 29 -29.16 -34.23 10.65
C GLY A 29 -30.56 -33.85 10.10
N GLY A 30 -30.80 -32.56 9.86
CA GLY A 30 -32.05 -32.06 9.26
C GLY A 30 -33.12 -31.65 10.28
N SER A 31 -32.77 -31.44 11.53
CA SER A 31 -33.69 -30.97 12.57
C SER A 31 -34.24 -29.57 12.27
N LYS A 32 -35.52 -29.47 11.93
CA LYS A 32 -36.21 -28.18 11.73
C LYS A 32 -36.24 -27.32 12.99
N ALA A 33 -36.28 -27.95 14.17
CA ALA A 33 -36.27 -27.25 15.44
C ALA A 33 -34.90 -26.54 15.67
N ALA A 34 -33.79 -27.26 15.45
CA ALA A 34 -32.45 -26.69 15.55
C ALA A 34 -32.20 -25.59 14.51
N GLN A 35 -32.71 -25.76 13.29
CA GLN A 35 -32.65 -24.73 12.27
C GLN A 35 -33.40 -23.45 12.69
N LYS A 36 -34.59 -23.57 13.21
CA LYS A 36 -35.40 -22.44 13.69
C LYS A 36 -34.78 -21.73 14.85
N GLU A 37 -34.19 -22.47 15.78
CA GLU A 37 -33.44 -21.93 16.91
C GLU A 37 -32.21 -21.13 16.44
N ALA A 38 -31.41 -21.71 15.54
CA ALA A 38 -30.25 -21.05 14.95
C ALA A 38 -30.63 -19.78 14.16
N MET A 39 -31.73 -19.83 13.38
CA MET A 39 -32.26 -18.65 12.68
C MET A 39 -32.60 -17.52 13.67
N THR A 40 -33.28 -17.85 14.75
CA THR A 40 -33.61 -16.84 15.79
C THR A 40 -32.36 -16.31 16.48
N LYS A 41 -31.43 -17.19 16.85
CA LYS A 41 -30.16 -16.85 17.50
C LYS A 41 -29.35 -15.86 16.68
N HIS A 42 -29.20 -16.11 15.37
CA HIS A 42 -28.37 -15.33 14.44
C HIS A 42 -29.16 -14.25 13.68
N GLY A 43 -30.45 -14.08 13.96
CA GLY A 43 -31.30 -13.09 13.29
C GLY A 43 -31.42 -13.31 11.79
N ILE A 44 -31.62 -14.56 11.38
CA ILE A 44 -31.65 -14.96 9.98
C ILE A 44 -33.02 -14.74 9.37
N MET A 45 -33.02 -14.14 8.19
CA MET A 45 -34.15 -14.07 7.26
C MET A 45 -33.79 -14.78 5.95
N ILE A 46 -34.76 -15.43 5.36
CA ILE A 46 -34.55 -16.14 4.09
C ILE A 46 -35.61 -15.65 3.10
N ASP A 47 -35.12 -15.07 2.00
CA ASP A 47 -35.92 -14.61 0.88
C ASP A 47 -35.74 -15.59 -0.29
N LYS A 48 -36.84 -15.94 -0.93
CA LYS A 48 -36.79 -16.67 -2.21
C LYS A 48 -36.52 -15.67 -3.33
N LEU A 49 -35.52 -15.95 -4.16
CA LEU A 49 -35.15 -15.09 -5.29
C LEU A 49 -36.10 -15.38 -6.48
N GLU A 50 -36.60 -14.31 -7.07
CA GLU A 50 -37.22 -14.36 -8.37
C GLU A 50 -36.12 -14.36 -9.44
N THR A 51 -35.99 -15.46 -10.18
CA THR A 51 -34.88 -15.70 -11.10
C THR A 51 -35.06 -15.09 -12.49
N HIS A 52 -35.97 -14.16 -12.67
CA HIS A 52 -36.27 -13.60 -13.97
C HIS A 52 -35.09 -12.82 -14.60
N GLY A 53 -34.50 -13.44 -15.63
CA GLY A 53 -33.62 -12.78 -16.58
C GLY A 53 -32.13 -12.69 -16.26
N ASN A 54 -31.60 -13.38 -15.22
CA ASN A 54 -30.18 -13.44 -14.98
C ASN A 54 -29.63 -14.88 -15.18
N PRO A 55 -28.94 -15.18 -16.30
CA PRO A 55 -28.43 -16.51 -16.60
C PRO A 55 -27.48 -17.11 -15.58
N ARG A 56 -26.85 -16.27 -14.73
CA ARG A 56 -25.98 -16.73 -13.63
C ARG A 56 -26.77 -17.15 -12.40
N LEU A 57 -27.91 -16.51 -12.14
CA LEU A 57 -28.81 -16.88 -11.05
C LEU A 57 -29.70 -18.10 -11.44
N GLU A 58 -29.94 -18.29 -12.72
CA GLU A 58 -30.68 -19.46 -13.22
C GLU A 58 -29.97 -20.80 -12.95
N LYS A 59 -28.68 -20.79 -12.72
CA LYS A 59 -27.84 -21.97 -12.43
C LYS A 59 -27.79 -22.39 -10.96
N GLY A 60 -28.78 -22.03 -10.14
CA GLY A 60 -28.93 -22.73 -8.89
C GLY A 60 -28.99 -21.90 -7.60
N MET A 61 -28.88 -20.56 -7.63
CA MET A 61 -29.04 -19.74 -6.42
C MET A 61 -30.49 -19.27 -6.30
N THR A 62 -31.25 -19.94 -5.47
CA THR A 62 -32.72 -19.73 -5.36
C THR A 62 -33.12 -18.97 -4.09
N PHE A 63 -32.20 -18.83 -3.14
CA PHE A 63 -32.45 -18.16 -1.87
C PHE A 63 -31.40 -17.12 -1.55
N MET A 64 -31.82 -16.05 -0.88
CA MET A 64 -30.95 -15.08 -0.22
C MET A 64 -31.16 -15.22 1.29
N VAL A 65 -30.09 -15.61 1.99
CA VAL A 65 -30.05 -15.74 3.45
C VAL A 65 -29.40 -14.48 4.00
N LYS A 66 -30.12 -13.75 4.85
CA LYS A 66 -29.68 -12.47 5.43
C LYS A 66 -29.57 -12.60 6.94
N SER A 67 -28.65 -11.82 7.55
CA SER A 67 -28.61 -11.68 9.01
C SER A 67 -28.83 -10.24 9.44
N LEU A 68 -29.85 -10.01 10.25
CA LEU A 68 -30.12 -8.71 10.88
C LEU A 68 -29.10 -8.36 11.99
N LYS A 69 -28.37 -9.36 12.49
CA LYS A 69 -27.38 -9.19 13.57
C LYS A 69 -25.96 -8.98 13.05
N GLY A 70 -25.75 -9.07 11.73
CA GLY A 70 -24.48 -8.73 11.10
C GLY A 70 -23.76 -9.89 10.43
N TYR A 71 -22.63 -9.59 9.79
CA TYR A 71 -21.88 -10.54 8.95
C TYR A 71 -21.31 -11.73 9.75
N ARG A 72 -20.81 -11.47 10.97
CA ARG A 72 -20.27 -12.53 11.82
C ARG A 72 -21.36 -13.58 12.15
N GLU A 73 -22.57 -13.10 12.46
CA GLU A 73 -23.69 -13.96 12.79
C GLU A 73 -24.17 -14.77 11.56
N LEU A 74 -24.13 -14.15 10.37
CA LEU A 74 -24.40 -14.86 9.12
C LEU A 74 -23.44 -16.04 8.91
N VAL A 75 -22.13 -15.79 9.11
CA VAL A 75 -21.10 -16.82 8.98
C VAL A 75 -21.27 -17.94 10.02
N GLN A 76 -21.57 -17.59 11.27
CA GLN A 76 -21.79 -18.57 12.33
C GLN A 76 -23.02 -19.45 12.06
N PHE A 77 -24.10 -18.87 11.54
CA PHE A 77 -25.26 -19.62 11.12
C PHE A 77 -24.92 -20.74 10.12
N PHE A 78 -24.13 -20.43 9.09
CA PHE A 78 -23.69 -21.45 8.12
C PHE A 78 -22.81 -22.52 8.76
N ARG A 79 -21.89 -22.14 9.64
CA ARG A 79 -21.01 -23.09 10.35
C ARG A 79 -21.80 -24.03 11.26
N GLU A 80 -22.75 -23.51 12.01
CA GLU A 80 -23.64 -24.33 12.84
C GLU A 80 -24.52 -25.25 11.99
N GLY A 81 -24.85 -24.84 10.77
CA GLY A 81 -25.52 -25.67 9.78
C GLY A 81 -24.64 -26.65 9.03
N GLY A 82 -23.42 -26.89 9.50
CA GLY A 82 -22.47 -27.83 8.90
C GLY A 82 -21.85 -27.35 7.59
N CYS A 83 -21.97 -26.07 7.27
CA CYS A 83 -21.42 -25.45 6.07
C CYS A 83 -20.24 -24.55 6.44
N ASP A 84 -19.05 -24.85 5.92
CA ASP A 84 -17.96 -23.87 5.91
C ASP A 84 -18.13 -22.97 4.66
N PRO A 85 -18.46 -21.66 4.83
CA PRO A 85 -18.72 -20.76 3.70
C PRO A 85 -17.54 -20.63 2.72
N TRP A 86 -16.34 -20.97 3.15
CA TRP A 86 -15.12 -20.91 2.33
C TRP A 86 -14.58 -22.29 1.91
N GLY A 87 -15.23 -23.37 2.34
CA GLY A 87 -14.87 -24.74 1.95
C GLY A 87 -15.13 -24.99 0.46
N GLU A 88 -14.25 -25.74 -0.21
CA GLU A 88 -14.37 -25.99 -1.65
C GLU A 88 -15.69 -26.66 -2.02
N ARG A 89 -16.16 -27.60 -1.21
CA ARG A 89 -17.44 -28.30 -1.43
C ARG A 89 -18.68 -27.40 -1.27
N THR A 90 -18.52 -26.27 -0.60
CA THR A 90 -19.61 -25.34 -0.30
C THR A 90 -19.74 -24.25 -1.37
N LYS A 91 -18.64 -23.90 -2.06
CA LYS A 91 -18.60 -22.80 -3.05
C LYS A 91 -19.61 -22.92 -4.20
N GLU A 92 -19.98 -24.12 -4.56
CA GLU A 92 -20.97 -24.35 -5.63
C GLU A 92 -22.42 -24.17 -5.15
N LYS A 93 -22.64 -24.23 -3.85
CA LYS A 93 -23.95 -24.25 -3.20
C LYS A 93 -24.30 -22.99 -2.44
N ILE A 94 -23.26 -22.33 -1.91
CA ILE A 94 -23.38 -21.11 -1.11
C ILE A 94 -22.33 -20.11 -1.60
N ILE A 95 -22.78 -18.91 -1.93
CA ILE A 95 -21.91 -17.79 -2.29
C ILE A 95 -22.03 -16.74 -1.20
N ILE A 96 -20.94 -16.55 -0.47
CA ILE A 96 -20.78 -15.47 0.50
C ILE A 96 -19.62 -14.57 0.07
N LEU A 97 -19.92 -13.30 -0.15
CA LEU A 97 -18.91 -12.29 -0.48
C LEU A 97 -18.34 -11.66 0.78
N SER A 98 -17.22 -10.99 0.66
CA SER A 98 -16.70 -10.15 1.75
C SER A 98 -17.68 -9.03 2.12
N PRO A 99 -17.66 -8.48 3.33
CA PRO A 99 -18.56 -7.38 3.73
C PRO A 99 -18.50 -6.18 2.78
N VAL A 100 -17.30 -5.85 2.25
CA VAL A 100 -17.13 -4.75 1.30
C VAL A 100 -17.83 -5.04 -0.03
N GLU A 101 -17.64 -6.24 -0.58
CA GLU A 101 -18.31 -6.64 -1.83
C GLU A 101 -19.82 -6.69 -1.66
N GLN A 102 -20.32 -7.25 -0.54
CA GLN A 102 -21.75 -7.27 -0.24
C GLN A 102 -22.35 -5.86 -0.17
N TYR A 103 -21.63 -4.92 0.49
CA TYR A 103 -22.05 -3.52 0.52
C TYR A 103 -22.10 -2.91 -0.87
N LEU A 104 -21.08 -3.11 -1.69
CA LEU A 104 -21.05 -2.60 -3.07
C LEU A 104 -22.20 -3.13 -3.90
N VAL A 105 -22.48 -4.44 -3.82
CA VAL A 105 -23.59 -5.08 -4.51
C VAL A 105 -24.95 -4.57 -4.00
N SER A 106 -25.17 -4.55 -2.68
CA SER A 106 -26.44 -4.14 -2.08
C SER A 106 -26.80 -2.67 -2.31
N LYS A 107 -25.80 -1.82 -2.53
CA LYS A 107 -25.95 -0.38 -2.78
C LYS A 107 -25.75 -0.01 -4.24
N GLU A 108 -25.63 -0.99 -5.13
CA GLU A 108 -25.35 -0.77 -6.56
C GLU A 108 -24.17 0.17 -6.81
N LYS A 109 -23.13 0.06 -5.95
CA LYS A 109 -21.94 0.87 -6.02
C LYS A 109 -20.84 0.12 -6.76
N ARG A 110 -20.06 0.86 -7.53
CA ARG A 110 -18.87 0.39 -8.22
C ARG A 110 -17.67 1.23 -7.78
N LEU A 111 -16.54 0.57 -7.51
CA LEU A 111 -15.29 1.27 -7.28
C LEU A 111 -14.95 2.12 -8.52
N PHE A 112 -14.39 3.29 -8.27
CA PHE A 112 -13.98 4.26 -9.30
C PHE A 112 -15.10 4.70 -10.28
N LYS A 113 -16.38 4.54 -9.91
CA LYS A 113 -17.50 5.05 -10.72
C LYS A 113 -17.36 6.57 -10.90
N GLY A 114 -17.31 7.03 -12.13
CA GLY A 114 -17.06 8.44 -12.48
C GLY A 114 -15.58 8.84 -12.58
N PHE A 115 -14.66 7.87 -12.45
CA PHE A 115 -13.24 8.02 -12.75
C PHE A 115 -12.92 7.14 -13.96
N GLU A 116 -13.18 7.68 -15.14
CA GLU A 116 -13.04 6.93 -16.40
C GLU A 116 -11.59 6.92 -16.89
N ASP A 117 -10.82 7.95 -16.52
CA ASP A 117 -9.39 8.03 -16.73
C ASP A 117 -8.63 7.78 -15.41
N TYR A 118 -7.64 6.91 -15.45
CA TYR A 118 -6.76 6.62 -14.32
C TYR A 118 -6.04 7.88 -13.80
N ASN A 119 -5.77 8.85 -14.66
CA ASN A 119 -5.18 10.13 -14.27
C ASN A 119 -6.10 11.01 -13.41
N GLN A 120 -7.40 10.74 -13.37
CA GLN A 120 -8.33 11.43 -12.46
C GLN A 120 -8.17 10.97 -11.01
N VAL A 121 -7.62 9.76 -10.79
CA VAL A 121 -7.34 9.22 -9.46
C VAL A 121 -6.09 9.90 -8.92
N THR A 122 -6.21 10.60 -7.80
CA THR A 122 -5.05 11.20 -7.14
C THR A 122 -4.18 10.11 -6.51
N ARG A 123 -2.96 10.02 -6.98
CA ARG A 123 -1.93 9.10 -6.51
C ARG A 123 -0.82 9.91 -5.86
N LEU A 124 -0.41 9.49 -4.69
CA LEU A 124 0.76 10.00 -3.99
C LEU A 124 1.77 8.86 -3.92
N VAL A 125 2.99 9.13 -4.29
CA VAL A 125 4.13 8.25 -4.05
C VAL A 125 5.07 8.92 -3.07
N PHE A 126 5.77 8.13 -2.28
CA PHE A 126 6.78 8.63 -1.37
C PHE A 126 7.92 7.62 -1.25
N ASP A 127 9.07 8.13 -0.86
CA ASP A 127 10.27 7.38 -0.60
C ASP A 127 11.02 7.98 0.59
N LEU A 128 11.84 7.18 1.28
CA LEU A 128 12.60 7.59 2.45
C LEU A 128 14.09 7.45 2.20
N GLU A 129 14.85 8.44 2.66
CA GLU A 129 16.28 8.32 2.83
C GLU A 129 16.64 8.20 4.31
N THR A 130 17.48 7.23 4.64
CA THR A 130 17.78 6.86 6.02
C THR A 130 19.28 6.75 6.24
N THR A 131 19.74 7.08 7.46
CA THR A 131 21.18 7.07 7.80
C THR A 131 21.74 5.69 8.11
N ALA A 132 20.87 4.67 8.19
CA ALA A 132 21.26 3.27 8.42
C ALA A 132 20.22 2.33 7.80
N LEU A 133 20.52 1.04 7.75
CA LEU A 133 19.56 0.03 7.27
C LEU A 133 18.48 -0.27 8.30
N GLU A 134 18.78 -0.17 9.58
CA GLU A 134 17.85 -0.50 10.66
C GLU A 134 17.39 0.77 11.41
N PRO A 135 16.09 0.90 11.69
CA PRO A 135 15.53 2.09 12.35
C PRO A 135 16.11 2.43 13.73
N LYS A 136 16.60 1.42 14.45
CA LYS A 136 17.22 1.59 15.78
C LYS A 136 18.62 2.23 15.72
N ASP A 137 19.32 2.02 14.60
CA ASP A 137 20.71 2.40 14.41
C ASP A 137 20.87 3.73 13.64
N GLY A 138 19.75 4.28 13.14
CA GLY A 138 19.75 5.50 12.33
C GLY A 138 18.48 6.33 12.47
N ARG A 139 18.31 7.26 11.55
CA ARG A 139 17.16 8.17 11.46
C ARG A 139 16.71 8.36 10.02
N ILE A 140 15.49 8.83 9.84
CA ILE A 140 15.01 9.34 8.56
C ILE A 140 15.57 10.75 8.42
N PHE A 141 16.31 11.04 7.35
CA PHE A 141 16.83 12.37 7.09
C PHE A 141 16.13 13.04 5.91
N MET A 142 15.43 12.29 5.08
CA MET A 142 14.64 12.83 3.97
C MET A 142 13.37 12.02 3.72
N ILE A 143 12.30 12.71 3.32
CA ILE A 143 11.06 12.10 2.84
C ILE A 143 10.68 12.78 1.53
N GLY A 144 10.86 12.09 0.42
CA GLY A 144 10.41 12.53 -0.90
C GLY A 144 8.93 12.24 -1.10
N ILE A 145 8.16 13.19 -1.63
CA ILE A 145 6.73 13.05 -1.90
C ILE A 145 6.41 13.63 -3.26
N LYS A 146 5.71 12.85 -4.10
CA LYS A 146 5.23 13.32 -5.41
C LYS A 146 3.79 12.85 -5.66
N THR A 147 3.04 13.64 -6.42
CA THR A 147 1.69 13.25 -6.86
C THR A 147 1.54 13.39 -8.37
N ASN A 148 0.63 12.62 -8.96
CA ASN A 148 0.26 12.79 -10.38
C ASN A 148 -0.54 14.08 -10.66
N LYS A 149 -0.69 14.97 -9.67
CA LYS A 149 -1.37 16.26 -9.80
C LYS A 149 -0.40 17.43 -9.70
N GLY A 150 0.89 17.19 -9.86
CA GLY A 150 1.92 18.21 -9.88
C GLY A 150 2.41 18.67 -8.50
N TYR A 151 1.90 18.10 -7.42
CA TYR A 151 2.48 18.35 -6.09
C TYR A 151 3.73 17.53 -5.92
N HIS A 152 4.82 18.15 -5.49
CA HIS A 152 6.05 17.51 -5.05
C HIS A 152 6.61 18.23 -3.83
N LYS A 153 7.23 17.50 -2.95
CA LYS A 153 7.90 18.05 -1.77
C LYS A 153 8.95 17.09 -1.27
N VAL A 154 10.07 17.64 -0.86
CA VAL A 154 11.07 16.96 -0.05
C VAL A 154 11.00 17.54 1.36
N ILE A 155 10.86 16.69 2.35
CA ILE A 155 10.93 17.05 3.76
C ILE A 155 12.32 16.65 4.23
N GLU A 156 13.14 17.62 4.56
CA GLU A 156 14.52 17.42 4.98
C GLU A 156 14.67 17.48 6.50
N CYS A 157 15.52 16.61 7.04
CA CYS A 157 15.87 16.57 8.45
C CYS A 157 17.40 16.67 8.58
N ILE A 158 17.91 17.88 8.63
CA ILE A 158 19.34 18.13 8.74
C ILE A 158 19.90 17.53 10.04
N ASP A 159 19.15 17.64 11.12
CA ASP A 159 19.52 17.09 12.41
C ASP A 159 18.43 16.21 13.02
N GLU A 160 18.78 15.45 14.06
CA GLU A 160 17.91 14.47 14.69
C GLU A 160 16.64 15.10 15.32
N SER A 161 16.72 16.36 15.75
CA SER A 161 15.59 17.04 16.40
C SER A 161 14.43 17.29 15.44
N GLN A 162 14.68 17.35 14.14
CA GLN A 162 13.72 17.65 13.10
C GLN A 162 12.93 16.42 12.64
N GLU A 163 13.46 15.20 12.85
CA GLU A 163 12.85 13.96 12.35
C GLU A 163 11.41 13.78 12.85
N ARG A 164 11.15 14.10 14.12
CA ARG A 164 9.80 14.03 14.67
C ARG A 164 8.82 14.94 13.93
N GLY A 165 9.26 16.16 13.62
CA GLY A 165 8.48 17.13 12.86
C GLY A 165 8.19 16.66 11.44
N ALA A 166 9.19 16.11 10.76
CA ALA A 166 9.09 15.61 9.41
C ALA A 166 8.06 14.45 9.27
N ILE A 167 8.08 13.52 10.19
CA ILE A 167 7.08 12.42 10.19
C ILE A 167 5.66 12.98 10.40
N ILE A 168 5.49 13.95 11.30
CA ILE A 168 4.18 14.59 11.52
C ILE A 168 3.75 15.35 10.27
N GLU A 169 4.65 16.05 9.62
CA GLU A 169 4.39 16.79 8.40
C GLU A 169 4.00 15.86 7.25
N PHE A 170 4.69 14.75 7.07
CA PHE A 170 4.34 13.72 6.08
C PHE A 170 2.87 13.29 6.20
N PHE A 171 2.43 12.94 7.40
CA PHE A 171 1.02 12.59 7.62
C PHE A 171 0.07 13.79 7.44
N GLY A 172 0.54 15.01 7.77
CA GLY A 172 -0.19 16.25 7.50
C GLY A 172 -0.47 16.44 6.01
N ILE A 173 0.53 16.22 5.17
CA ILE A 173 0.41 16.28 3.70
C ILE A 173 -0.58 15.24 3.19
N ILE A 174 -0.51 13.99 3.67
CA ILE A 174 -1.51 12.97 3.30
C ILE A 174 -2.93 13.41 3.68
N ASN A 175 -3.09 14.00 4.87
CA ASN A 175 -4.40 14.49 5.33
C ASN A 175 -4.91 15.68 4.51
N GLU A 176 -4.04 16.56 4.07
CA GLU A 176 -4.37 17.70 3.23
C GLU A 176 -4.73 17.26 1.81
N LEU A 177 -3.85 16.51 1.16
CA LEU A 177 -4.02 16.08 -0.24
C LEU A 177 -5.08 14.99 -0.42
N LYS A 178 -5.32 14.18 0.62
CA LYS A 178 -6.32 13.09 0.61
C LYS A 178 -6.22 12.20 -0.63
N PRO A 179 -5.05 11.66 -0.97
CA PRO A 179 -4.89 10.86 -2.17
C PRO A 179 -5.79 9.63 -2.14
N SER A 180 -6.18 9.14 -3.30
CA SER A 180 -6.92 7.87 -3.41
C SER A 180 -6.00 6.67 -3.26
N ILE A 181 -4.74 6.83 -3.70
CA ILE A 181 -3.69 5.81 -3.63
C ILE A 181 -2.46 6.43 -2.99
N ILE A 182 -1.86 5.68 -2.06
CA ILE A 182 -0.54 5.96 -1.51
C ILE A 182 0.35 4.80 -1.94
N GLY A 183 1.36 5.09 -2.74
CA GLY A 183 2.27 4.10 -3.31
C GLY A 183 3.70 4.28 -2.85
N GLY A 184 4.48 3.21 -2.98
CA GLY A 184 5.92 3.18 -2.81
C GLY A 184 6.48 1.92 -3.45
N TYR A 185 7.78 1.80 -3.54
CA TYR A 185 8.45 0.63 -4.06
C TYR A 185 9.18 -0.11 -2.94
N ASN A 186 8.81 -1.34 -2.65
CA ASN A 186 9.22 -2.10 -1.46
C ASN A 186 8.84 -1.41 -0.13
N SER A 187 7.91 -0.49 -0.20
CA SER A 187 7.53 0.37 0.92
C SER A 187 6.87 -0.39 2.08
N ALA A 188 6.27 -1.54 1.84
CA ALA A 188 5.69 -2.37 2.88
C ALA A 188 6.76 -2.90 3.86
N ASN A 189 7.92 -3.29 3.33
CA ASN A 189 9.00 -3.86 4.11
C ASN A 189 10.01 -2.82 4.60
N PHE A 190 10.20 -1.71 3.88
CA PHE A 190 11.17 -0.68 4.21
C PHE A 190 10.50 0.60 4.74
N ASP A 191 9.94 1.45 3.93
CA ASP A 191 9.49 2.80 4.31
C ASP A 191 8.46 2.80 5.43
N TRP A 192 7.40 2.01 5.30
CA TRP A 192 6.39 1.90 6.36
C TRP A 192 6.94 1.26 7.62
N HIS A 193 7.91 0.36 7.50
CA HIS A 193 8.61 -0.19 8.66
C HIS A 193 9.40 0.89 9.39
N TRP A 194 10.18 1.66 8.65
CA TRP A 194 10.95 2.77 9.18
C TRP A 194 10.07 3.81 9.86
N ILE A 195 9.05 4.33 9.20
CA ILE A 195 8.10 5.29 9.77
C ILE A 195 7.52 4.76 11.07
N PHE A 196 7.11 3.49 11.10
CA PHE A 196 6.46 2.90 12.25
C PHE A 196 7.40 2.74 13.45
N GLU A 197 8.62 2.24 13.22
CA GLU A 197 9.61 2.05 14.29
C GLU A 197 10.16 3.39 14.78
N ARG A 198 10.40 4.36 13.88
CA ARG A 198 10.82 5.72 14.29
C ARG A 198 9.73 6.43 15.08
N CYS A 199 8.48 6.26 14.73
CA CYS A 199 7.36 6.76 15.54
C CYS A 199 7.44 6.25 16.99
N LYS A 200 7.73 4.95 17.19
CA LYS A 200 7.90 4.38 18.55
C LYS A 200 9.09 5.01 19.28
N ILE A 201 10.23 5.10 18.63
CA ILE A 201 11.46 5.66 19.21
C ILE A 201 11.27 7.13 19.58
N LEU A 202 10.62 7.92 18.73
CA LEU A 202 10.39 9.35 18.91
C LEU A 202 9.17 9.69 19.79
N GLY A 203 8.51 8.69 20.38
CA GLY A 203 7.32 8.89 21.20
C GLY A 203 6.12 9.45 20.43
N ILE A 204 6.03 9.16 19.14
CA ILE A 204 4.87 9.48 18.31
C ILE A 204 3.90 8.28 18.37
N ASP A 205 2.64 8.53 18.68
CA ASP A 205 1.61 7.50 18.59
C ASP A 205 1.07 7.43 17.14
N PRO A 206 1.46 6.42 16.32
CA PRO A 206 1.01 6.32 14.94
C PRO A 206 -0.51 6.21 14.83
N LYS A 207 -1.15 5.62 15.84
CA LYS A 207 -2.61 5.49 15.85
C LYS A 207 -3.30 6.84 16.00
N LYS A 208 -2.75 7.75 16.81
CA LYS A 208 -3.29 9.10 16.94
C LYS A 208 -3.12 9.91 15.67
N ILE A 209 -1.94 9.87 15.06
CA ILE A 209 -1.68 10.57 13.81
C ILE A 209 -2.62 10.07 12.71
N CYS A 210 -2.75 8.76 12.54
CA CYS A 210 -3.61 8.19 11.51
C CYS A 210 -5.11 8.35 11.80
N ARG A 211 -5.52 8.59 13.05
CA ARG A 211 -6.90 8.98 13.37
C ARG A 211 -7.27 10.35 12.85
N SER A 212 -6.31 11.23 12.64
CA SER A 212 -6.57 12.51 11.97
C SER A 212 -7.00 12.32 10.51
N LEU A 213 -6.60 11.21 9.89
CA LEU A 213 -6.98 10.83 8.53
C LEU A 213 -8.37 10.16 8.49
N HIS A 214 -8.73 9.46 9.57
CA HIS A 214 -10.06 8.85 9.76
C HIS A 214 -10.42 8.78 11.25
N PRO A 215 -11.47 9.46 11.72
CA PRO A 215 -11.75 9.63 13.14
C PRO A 215 -12.04 8.32 13.88
N ASP A 216 -12.64 7.33 13.22
CA ASP A 216 -13.07 6.08 13.85
C ASP A 216 -12.03 4.96 13.73
N HIS A 217 -11.07 5.10 12.85
CA HIS A 217 -10.12 4.04 12.51
C HIS A 217 -8.70 4.58 12.44
N SER A 218 -7.78 3.72 12.79
CA SER A 218 -6.35 3.99 12.71
C SER A 218 -5.69 3.11 11.67
N PHE A 219 -4.46 3.33 11.52
CA PHE A 219 -3.55 2.54 10.71
C PHE A 219 -3.22 1.20 11.39
N THR A 220 -3.03 0.20 10.58
CA THR A 220 -2.65 -1.14 11.04
C THR A 220 -1.52 -1.69 10.18
N ARG A 221 -0.63 -2.44 10.83
CA ARG A 221 0.35 -3.31 10.16
C ARG A 221 0.12 -4.74 10.61
N LYS A 222 0.01 -5.64 9.67
CA LYS A 222 -0.21 -7.07 9.91
C LYS A 222 0.35 -7.91 8.78
N GLU A 223 0.59 -9.17 9.07
CA GLU A 223 1.01 -10.12 8.05
C GLU A 223 -0.02 -10.24 6.93
N GLY A 224 0.45 -10.17 5.71
CA GLY A 224 -0.28 -10.37 4.47
C GLY A 224 0.39 -11.45 3.62
N MET A 225 -0.32 -11.94 2.64
CA MET A 225 0.16 -12.98 1.72
C MET A 225 0.11 -12.50 0.28
N LEU A 226 1.24 -12.57 -0.40
CA LEU A 226 1.35 -12.36 -1.85
C LEU A 226 1.40 -13.71 -2.54
N LYS A 227 0.38 -14.01 -3.34
CA LYS A 227 0.36 -15.21 -4.18
C LYS A 227 1.08 -14.95 -5.49
N LEU A 228 2.13 -15.72 -5.75
CA LEU A 228 2.99 -15.66 -6.93
C LEU A 228 2.91 -17.02 -7.63
N ALA A 229 2.09 -17.14 -8.69
CA ALA A 229 1.90 -18.41 -9.39
C ALA A 229 1.72 -19.60 -8.41
N ASN A 230 2.77 -20.40 -8.18
CA ASN A 230 2.75 -21.56 -7.30
C ASN A 230 3.32 -21.32 -5.90
N GLU A 231 3.74 -20.08 -5.61
CA GLU A 231 4.37 -19.72 -4.35
C GLU A 231 3.55 -18.70 -3.58
N VAL A 232 3.77 -18.66 -2.27
CA VAL A 232 3.18 -17.66 -1.38
C VAL A 232 4.31 -16.97 -0.64
N GLU A 233 4.37 -15.67 -0.75
CA GLU A 233 5.31 -14.82 -0.03
C GLU A 233 4.57 -14.08 1.09
N LEU A 234 5.15 -14.06 2.28
CA LEU A 234 4.64 -13.27 3.41
C LEU A 234 5.28 -11.88 3.38
N TYR A 235 4.49 -10.87 3.69
CA TYR A 235 4.96 -9.50 3.82
C TYR A 235 4.17 -8.76 4.91
N THR A 236 4.66 -7.63 5.37
CA THR A 236 3.93 -6.82 6.35
C THR A 236 3.06 -5.79 5.66
N GLN A 237 1.77 -6.07 5.56
CA GLN A 237 0.80 -5.16 4.96
C GLN A 237 0.53 -3.96 5.86
N THR A 238 0.72 -2.77 5.32
CA THR A 238 0.27 -1.51 5.92
C THR A 238 -1.10 -1.12 5.37
N SER A 239 -2.03 -0.79 6.26
CA SER A 239 -3.38 -0.34 5.91
C SER A 239 -3.70 0.94 6.65
N ILE A 240 -4.04 1.98 5.91
CA ILE A 240 -4.52 3.26 6.44
C ILE A 240 -5.97 3.41 6.01
N TRP A 241 -6.88 3.46 6.98
CA TRP A 241 -8.31 3.50 6.68
C TRP A 241 -8.70 4.71 5.84
N GLY A 242 -9.43 4.42 4.76
CA GLY A 242 -9.84 5.42 3.77
C GLY A 242 -8.82 5.68 2.67
N TYR A 243 -7.67 5.00 2.67
CA TYR A 243 -6.62 5.12 1.66
C TYR A 243 -6.27 3.74 1.09
N ASN A 244 -5.98 3.67 -0.20
CA ASN A 244 -5.42 2.45 -0.81
C ASN A 244 -3.90 2.54 -0.74
N VAL A 245 -3.30 1.84 0.22
CA VAL A 245 -1.85 1.72 0.34
C VAL A 245 -1.39 0.56 -0.55
N ILE A 246 -0.53 0.84 -1.51
CA ILE A 246 -0.10 -0.10 -2.53
C ILE A 246 1.43 -0.14 -2.56
N ASP A 247 1.99 -1.34 -2.48
CA ASP A 247 3.40 -1.57 -2.76
C ASP A 247 3.57 -2.07 -4.20
N ILE A 248 4.25 -1.28 -5.01
CA ILE A 248 4.39 -1.51 -6.46
C ILE A 248 5.24 -2.75 -6.74
N ILE A 249 6.18 -3.11 -5.84
CA ILE A 249 7.02 -4.31 -6.00
C ILE A 249 6.17 -5.59 -6.13
N HIS A 250 4.98 -5.63 -5.50
CA HIS A 250 4.10 -6.80 -5.61
C HIS A 250 3.58 -7.02 -7.03
N ALA A 251 3.31 -5.94 -7.78
CA ALA A 251 2.92 -6.04 -9.19
C ALA A 251 4.10 -6.53 -10.04
N VAL A 252 5.31 -6.02 -9.77
CA VAL A 252 6.53 -6.45 -10.45
C VAL A 252 6.82 -7.93 -10.21
N ARG A 253 6.74 -8.40 -8.96
CA ARG A 253 6.95 -9.82 -8.64
C ARG A 253 5.92 -10.74 -9.29
N ARG A 254 4.66 -10.31 -9.38
CA ARG A 254 3.64 -11.04 -10.13
C ARG A 254 3.96 -11.10 -11.62
N ALA A 255 4.40 -9.99 -12.22
CA ALA A 255 4.83 -9.96 -13.60
C ALA A 255 6.05 -10.86 -13.83
N GLN A 256 7.04 -10.83 -12.93
CA GLN A 256 8.22 -11.68 -12.98
C GLN A 256 7.87 -13.18 -12.91
N ALA A 257 6.88 -13.54 -12.07
CA ALA A 257 6.44 -14.94 -11.93
C ALA A 257 5.84 -15.53 -13.22
N ILE A 258 5.35 -14.69 -14.15
CA ILE A 258 4.76 -15.12 -15.43
C ILE A 258 5.60 -14.72 -16.63
N ASN A 259 6.64 -13.91 -16.45
CA ASN A 259 7.51 -13.42 -17.52
C ASN A 259 8.98 -13.58 -17.12
N SER A 260 9.62 -14.63 -17.64
CA SER A 260 11.02 -14.96 -17.36
C SER A 260 12.05 -13.95 -17.93
N SER A 261 11.63 -12.98 -18.73
CA SER A 261 12.50 -11.91 -19.23
C SER A 261 12.81 -10.88 -18.15
N ILE A 262 11.96 -10.76 -17.12
CA ILE A 262 12.19 -9.88 -15.97
C ILE A 262 13.14 -10.59 -14.99
N LYS A 263 14.42 -10.21 -15.03
CA LYS A 263 15.48 -10.90 -14.26
C LYS A 263 15.58 -10.46 -12.80
N SER A 264 15.14 -9.24 -12.48
CA SER A 264 15.21 -8.68 -11.13
C SER A 264 13.95 -7.89 -10.82
N ALA A 265 13.56 -7.87 -9.54
CA ALA A 265 12.51 -6.98 -9.03
C ALA A 265 13.09 -5.70 -8.39
N GLY A 266 14.38 -5.41 -8.56
CA GLY A 266 14.98 -4.15 -8.08
C GLY A 266 14.44 -2.95 -8.87
N LEU A 267 14.19 -1.82 -8.19
CA LEU A 267 13.63 -0.62 -8.82
C LEU A 267 14.46 -0.15 -10.00
N LYS A 268 15.76 0.01 -9.82
CA LYS A 268 16.70 0.43 -10.89
C LYS A 268 16.63 -0.48 -12.13
N TYR A 269 16.54 -1.79 -11.93
CA TYR A 269 16.39 -2.73 -13.05
C TYR A 269 15.04 -2.58 -13.75
N ILE A 270 13.96 -2.40 -13.00
CA ILE A 270 12.61 -2.30 -13.57
C ILE A 270 12.43 -0.99 -14.34
N THR A 271 12.93 0.14 -13.82
CA THR A 271 12.87 1.41 -14.54
C THR A 271 13.62 1.37 -15.86
N GLN A 272 14.77 0.72 -15.91
CA GLN A 272 15.51 0.46 -17.15
C GLN A 272 14.75 -0.49 -18.09
N TYR A 273 14.22 -1.59 -17.56
CA TYR A 273 13.49 -2.60 -18.32
C TYR A 273 12.25 -2.02 -19.04
N ILE A 274 11.55 -1.08 -18.42
CA ILE A 274 10.37 -0.42 -18.99
C ILE A 274 10.68 0.92 -19.68
N ASN A 275 11.95 1.31 -19.80
CA ASN A 275 12.42 2.59 -20.35
C ASN A 275 11.79 3.81 -19.65
N ALA A 276 11.65 3.74 -18.32
CA ALA A 276 11.13 4.82 -17.50
C ALA A 276 12.23 5.60 -16.75
N GLU A 277 13.48 5.17 -16.89
CA GLU A 277 14.62 5.85 -16.29
C GLU A 277 14.96 7.12 -17.08
N ALA A 278 15.22 8.23 -16.38
CA ALA A 278 15.69 9.44 -17.01
C ALA A 278 17.09 9.19 -17.62
N PRO A 279 17.35 9.61 -18.88
CA PRO A 279 18.60 9.30 -19.58
C PRO A 279 19.83 9.97 -18.96
N ASP A 280 19.64 11.00 -18.18
CA ASP A 280 20.66 11.81 -17.48
C ASP A 280 20.71 11.53 -15.98
N ARG A 281 20.05 10.47 -15.51
CA ARG A 281 20.03 10.10 -14.10
C ARG A 281 21.42 9.80 -13.56
N VAL A 282 21.79 10.52 -12.49
CA VAL A 282 23.04 10.32 -11.75
C VAL A 282 22.77 9.46 -10.52
N TYR A 283 23.55 8.40 -10.35
CA TYR A 283 23.50 7.54 -9.18
C TYR A 283 24.59 7.89 -8.18
N ILE A 284 24.21 8.07 -6.94
CA ILE A 284 25.15 8.15 -5.82
C ILE A 284 25.36 6.71 -5.33
N ASP A 285 26.55 6.16 -5.63
CA ASP A 285 26.85 4.75 -5.38
C ASP A 285 27.53 4.57 -4.01
N HIS A 286 27.07 3.58 -3.23
CA HIS A 286 27.71 3.03 -2.04
C HIS A 286 28.02 3.99 -0.88
N LEU A 287 27.56 5.23 -0.87
CA LEU A 287 27.76 6.12 0.25
C LEU A 287 26.56 6.20 1.15
N ASP A 288 26.85 6.29 2.40
CA ASP A 288 25.91 6.70 3.42
C ASP A 288 25.62 8.20 3.22
N ILE A 289 24.53 8.49 2.51
CA ILE A 289 24.08 9.85 2.19
C ILE A 289 23.85 10.69 3.47
N GLY A 290 23.47 10.04 4.58
CA GLY A 290 23.23 10.72 5.83
C GLY A 290 24.43 11.50 6.39
N PRO A 291 25.64 10.90 6.49
CA PRO A 291 26.86 11.63 6.84
C PRO A 291 27.25 12.73 5.86
N PHE A 292 26.98 12.53 4.58
CA PHE A 292 27.17 13.52 3.55
C PHE A 292 26.37 14.78 3.80
N TYR A 293 25.08 14.59 3.93
CA TYR A 293 24.13 15.68 4.12
C TYR A 293 24.41 16.46 5.41
N ALA A 294 24.70 15.74 6.50
CA ALA A 294 24.94 16.36 7.80
C ALA A 294 26.26 17.11 7.91
N LYS A 295 27.28 16.73 7.13
CA LYS A 295 28.63 17.27 7.29
C LYS A 295 29.06 18.30 6.25
N LYS A 296 28.26 18.51 5.18
CA LYS A 296 28.60 19.42 4.08
C LYS A 296 30.01 19.20 3.52
N GLU A 297 30.43 17.94 3.42
CA GLU A 297 31.75 17.56 2.93
C GLU A 297 31.88 17.84 1.43
N GLU A 298 33.10 17.98 0.94
CA GLU A 298 33.40 18.22 -0.48
C GLU A 298 33.73 16.92 -1.21
N PHE A 299 33.29 16.83 -2.45
CA PHE A 299 33.43 15.64 -3.30
C PHE A 299 33.82 16.03 -4.73
N TRP A 300 34.57 15.15 -5.36
CA TRP A 300 34.81 15.16 -6.79
C TRP A 300 33.73 14.33 -7.49
N LEU A 301 32.90 14.97 -8.26
CA LEU A 301 31.90 14.30 -9.12
C LEU A 301 32.46 14.15 -10.53
N ASN A 302 32.51 12.93 -11.04
CA ASN A 302 32.80 12.67 -12.44
C ASN A 302 31.54 12.88 -13.27
N THR A 303 31.53 13.93 -14.09
CA THR A 303 30.37 14.36 -14.88
C THR A 303 30.01 13.42 -16.04
N GLN A 304 30.91 12.49 -16.39
CA GLN A 304 30.69 11.54 -17.49
C GLN A 304 29.99 10.25 -17.05
N ASN A 305 30.23 9.82 -15.82
CA ASN A 305 29.70 8.55 -15.31
C ASN A 305 28.97 8.67 -13.97
N GLY A 306 28.85 9.87 -13.40
CA GLY A 306 28.18 10.12 -12.13
C GLY A 306 28.94 9.60 -10.89
N ASN A 307 30.08 8.96 -11.05
CA ASN A 307 30.86 8.49 -9.91
C ASN A 307 31.45 9.67 -9.15
N TYR A 308 31.51 9.56 -7.86
CA TYR A 308 32.06 10.60 -7.01
C TYR A 308 32.96 10.01 -5.93
N ARG A 309 33.79 10.86 -5.37
CA ARG A 309 34.70 10.49 -4.30
C ARG A 309 34.97 11.71 -3.39
N LYS A 310 35.13 11.45 -2.10
CA LYS A 310 35.41 12.47 -1.12
C LYS A 310 36.76 13.14 -1.38
N VAL A 311 36.83 14.46 -1.33
CA VAL A 311 38.07 15.26 -1.39
C VAL A 311 38.91 14.97 -0.15
N GLY A 312 40.21 14.85 -0.33
CA GLY A 312 41.17 14.60 0.76
C GLY A 312 41.38 13.12 1.11
N GLN A 313 40.75 12.18 0.42
CA GLN A 313 40.99 10.73 0.63
C GLN A 313 42.33 10.27 0.03
N ASP A 314 42.75 10.86 -1.10
CA ASP A 314 43.99 10.53 -1.78
C ASP A 314 44.50 11.76 -2.52
N PRO A 315 45.58 12.41 -2.00
CA PRO A 315 46.08 13.65 -2.58
C PRO A 315 46.50 13.56 -4.05
N LYS A 316 46.94 12.38 -4.50
CA LYS A 316 47.33 12.20 -5.91
C LYS A 316 46.12 12.19 -6.85
N ILE A 317 45.01 11.66 -6.38
CA ILE A 317 43.78 11.63 -7.18
C ILE A 317 43.12 13.01 -7.11
N ASP A 318 43.15 13.67 -5.99
CA ASP A 318 42.64 15.04 -5.87
C ASP A 318 43.38 15.99 -6.84
N GLU A 319 44.70 15.87 -6.96
CA GLU A 319 45.49 16.61 -7.95
C GLU A 319 45.05 16.32 -9.40
N ILE A 320 44.77 15.06 -9.72
CA ILE A 320 44.25 14.67 -11.05
C ILE A 320 42.88 15.29 -11.28
N CYS A 321 41.99 15.26 -10.29
CA CYS A 321 40.65 15.84 -10.39
C CYS A 321 40.70 17.35 -10.56
N GLU A 322 41.61 18.04 -9.87
CA GLU A 322 41.83 19.48 -10.00
C GLU A 322 42.34 19.86 -11.39
N GLN A 323 43.16 19.02 -12.02
CA GLN A 323 43.70 19.26 -13.35
C GLN A 323 42.68 18.95 -14.45
N ARG A 324 41.68 18.07 -14.17
CA ARG A 324 40.71 17.59 -15.14
C ARG A 324 39.30 18.15 -14.86
N THR A 325 39.18 19.47 -14.84
CA THR A 325 37.91 20.19 -14.66
C THR A 325 36.87 19.95 -15.80
N ASP A 326 37.30 19.37 -16.92
CA ASP A 326 36.48 18.90 -18.00
C ASP A 326 35.69 17.63 -17.65
N VAL A 327 36.17 16.85 -16.68
CA VAL A 327 35.58 15.56 -16.29
C VAL A 327 35.12 15.57 -14.84
N TYR A 328 35.81 16.33 -13.97
CA TYR A 328 35.52 16.33 -12.54
C TYR A 328 35.04 17.70 -12.07
N LEU A 329 33.92 17.70 -11.38
CA LEU A 329 33.35 18.88 -10.73
C LEU A 329 33.46 18.73 -9.21
N LYS A 330 34.00 19.76 -8.54
CA LYS A 330 33.99 19.80 -7.09
C LYS A 330 32.64 20.26 -6.59
N VAL A 331 31.98 19.42 -5.80
CA VAL A 331 30.63 19.67 -5.27
C VAL A 331 30.62 19.48 -3.76
N THR A 332 29.73 20.18 -3.07
CA THR A 332 29.46 19.93 -1.66
C THR A 332 28.48 18.77 -1.52
N GLY A 333 28.40 18.15 -0.34
CA GLY A 333 27.39 17.12 -0.05
C GLY A 333 25.97 17.62 -0.31
N ASP A 334 25.67 18.88 0.03
CA ASP A 334 24.37 19.50 -0.24
C ASP A 334 24.03 19.49 -1.74
N ASN A 335 24.97 19.93 -2.59
CA ASN A 335 24.76 19.98 -4.04
C ASN A 335 24.63 18.58 -4.69
N LEU A 336 25.29 17.58 -4.10
CA LEU A 336 25.13 16.19 -4.51
C LEU A 336 23.75 15.66 -4.17
N VAL A 337 23.27 15.99 -2.99
CA VAL A 337 21.93 15.61 -2.52
C VAL A 337 20.84 16.30 -3.34
N GLU A 338 21.00 17.60 -3.64
CA GLU A 338 20.07 18.32 -4.53
C GLU A 338 19.95 17.65 -5.89
N ARG A 339 21.07 17.29 -6.52
CA ARG A 339 21.07 16.56 -7.80
C ARG A 339 20.41 15.20 -7.70
N TYR A 340 20.68 14.46 -6.63
CA TYR A 340 20.03 13.18 -6.38
C TYR A 340 18.51 13.29 -6.24
N LEU A 341 18.05 14.34 -5.56
CA LEU A 341 16.62 14.60 -5.36
C LEU A 341 15.92 15.04 -6.65
N ASP A 342 16.58 15.87 -7.46
CA ASP A 342 16.03 16.30 -8.76
C ASP A 342 15.88 15.10 -9.70
N ASP A 343 16.84 14.17 -9.68
CA ASP A 343 16.83 12.98 -10.54
C ASP A 343 15.86 11.87 -10.04
N ASP A 344 15.64 11.69 -8.73
CA ASP A 344 14.74 10.66 -8.20
C ASP A 344 13.25 11.07 -8.18
N LEU A 345 12.96 12.35 -8.36
CA LEU A 345 11.58 12.87 -8.36
C LEU A 345 10.96 12.97 -9.76
N ASP A 346 11.75 12.84 -10.82
CA ASP A 346 11.27 12.75 -12.21
C ASP A 346 10.92 11.30 -12.59
#